data_071bd27e5b3face64d7111c1a0b7043a
#
_entry.id   071bd27e5b3face64d7111c1a0b7043a
#
_cell.length_a   1.000
_cell.length_b   1.000
_cell.length_c   1.000
_cell.angle_alpha   90.00
_cell.angle_beta   90.00
_cell.angle_gamma   90.00
#
_symmetry.space_group_name_H-M   'P 1'
#
loop_
_entity.id
_entity.type
_entity.pdbx_description
1 polymer ?
#
loop_
_entity_poly.entity_id
_entity_poly.type
_entity_poly.pdbx_seq_one_letter_code
_entity_poly.pdbx_strand_id
1 'polypeptide(L)'
;MRWIRPTAERVSHIAHNLREADAIEVRLSHGVDEQEAVFESWLSSEICRCIVTSDGEPVGVTGVCGDRIWLLGTDGLTATRARRLQLCHQGRDWVEHCLKQVGVPLGNHVYSKNQESVRWLKWLGFEFGTLEPFGPSAALFYPFWRTI
;
A
#
# COMPACT_ATOMS: atom_id res chain seq x y z
N MET A 1 -3.69 14.45 7.02
CA MET A 1 -4.27 13.83 5.81
C MET A 1 -5.61 13.20 6.15
N ARG A 2 -6.50 13.09 5.19
CA ARG A 2 -7.82 12.46 5.36
C ARG A 2 -7.89 11.18 4.53
N TRP A 3 -8.55 10.18 5.05
CA TRP A 3 -8.75 8.88 4.41
C TRP A 3 -10.21 8.79 3.99
N ILE A 4 -10.48 8.91 2.70
CA ILE A 4 -11.81 9.10 2.14
C ILE A 4 -12.14 8.03 1.10
N ARG A 5 -13.39 8.03 0.64
CA ARG A 5 -13.85 7.10 -0.39
C ARG A 5 -13.04 7.31 -1.68
N PRO A 6 -12.53 6.23 -2.31
CA PRO A 6 -11.87 6.34 -3.61
C PRO A 6 -12.89 6.67 -4.71
N THR A 7 -12.41 7.40 -5.71
CA THR A 7 -13.15 7.65 -6.95
C THR A 7 -12.24 7.33 -8.12
N ALA A 8 -12.80 7.07 -9.28
CA ALA A 8 -11.99 6.81 -10.49
C ALA A 8 -11.00 7.94 -10.77
N GLU A 9 -11.41 9.19 -10.58
CA GLU A 9 -10.55 10.36 -10.77
C GLU A 9 -9.37 10.40 -9.81
N ARG A 10 -9.63 10.15 -8.52
CA ARG A 10 -8.57 10.12 -7.50
C ARG A 10 -7.59 8.96 -7.72
N VAL A 11 -8.11 7.79 -8.01
CA VAL A 11 -7.29 6.60 -8.29
C VAL A 11 -6.44 6.81 -9.54
N SER A 12 -7.01 7.40 -10.58
CA SER A 12 -6.28 7.75 -11.81
C SER A 12 -5.13 8.72 -11.55
N HIS A 13 -5.35 9.75 -10.75
CA HIS A 13 -4.30 10.70 -10.38
C HIS A 13 -3.14 9.99 -9.68
N ILE A 14 -3.43 9.13 -8.75
CA ILE A 14 -2.40 8.36 -8.02
C ILE A 14 -1.68 7.40 -8.96
N ALA A 15 -2.42 6.68 -9.79
CA ALA A 15 -1.85 5.71 -10.74
C ALA A 15 -0.87 6.35 -11.73
N HIS A 16 -1.14 7.59 -12.16
CA HIS A 16 -0.28 8.32 -13.09
C HIS A 16 0.90 9.03 -12.41
N ASN A 17 0.94 9.08 -11.08
CA ASN A 17 1.94 9.80 -10.31
C ASN A 17 2.57 8.98 -9.19
N LEU A 18 2.67 7.67 -9.37
CA LEU A 18 3.26 6.79 -8.35
C LEU A 18 4.70 7.16 -8.04
N ARG A 19 5.07 7.03 -6.77
CA ARG A 19 6.48 7.07 -6.36
C ARG A 19 7.24 6.00 -7.12
N GLU A 20 8.51 6.29 -7.45
CA GLU A 20 9.35 5.34 -8.18
C GLU A 20 9.41 3.96 -7.50
N ALA A 21 9.60 3.94 -6.18
CA ALA A 21 9.66 2.70 -5.42
C ALA A 21 8.37 1.87 -5.56
N ASP A 22 7.22 2.52 -5.53
CA ASP A 22 5.92 1.85 -5.67
C ASP A 22 5.70 1.35 -7.11
N ALA A 23 6.09 2.15 -8.10
CA ALA A 23 5.99 1.76 -9.51
C ALA A 23 6.85 0.53 -9.81
N ILE A 24 8.08 0.50 -9.31
CA ILE A 24 9.00 -0.64 -9.47
C ILE A 24 8.40 -1.89 -8.82
N GLU A 25 7.95 -1.78 -7.59
CA GLU A 25 7.38 -2.91 -6.85
C GLU A 25 6.15 -3.49 -7.53
N VAL A 26 5.26 -2.64 -8.01
CA VAL A 26 4.06 -3.06 -8.74
C VAL A 26 4.40 -3.78 -10.03
N ARG A 27 5.34 -3.26 -10.81
CA ARG A 27 5.79 -3.92 -12.04
C ARG A 27 6.38 -5.30 -11.77
N LEU A 28 7.19 -5.42 -10.73
CA LEU A 28 7.84 -6.68 -10.37
C LEU A 28 6.86 -7.71 -9.83
N SER A 29 5.84 -7.28 -9.09
CA SER A 29 4.87 -8.18 -8.45
C SER A 29 3.73 -8.58 -9.37
N HIS A 30 3.23 -7.67 -10.20
CA HIS A 30 2.06 -7.92 -11.05
C HIS A 30 2.40 -8.26 -12.49
N GLY A 31 3.53 -7.81 -13.01
CA GLY A 31 3.93 -8.06 -14.40
C GLY A 31 3.12 -7.28 -15.44
N VAL A 32 2.31 -6.33 -15.01
CA VAL A 32 1.56 -5.40 -15.86
C VAL A 32 2.02 -3.98 -15.56
N ASP A 33 1.58 -3.00 -16.37
CA ASP A 33 1.94 -1.63 -16.08
C ASP A 33 1.30 -1.16 -14.76
N GLU A 34 1.92 -0.17 -14.15
CA GLU A 34 1.53 0.31 -12.83
C GLU A 34 0.11 0.90 -12.79
N GLN A 35 -0.33 1.53 -13.85
CA GLN A 35 -1.67 2.12 -13.91
C GLN A 35 -2.74 1.03 -13.87
N GLU A 36 -2.57 0.00 -14.70
CA GLU A 36 -3.47 -1.15 -14.72
C GLU A 36 -3.51 -1.85 -13.37
N ALA A 37 -2.37 -2.07 -12.75
CA ALA A 37 -2.28 -2.74 -11.45
C ALA A 37 -2.99 -1.95 -10.35
N VAL A 38 -2.87 -0.62 -10.33
CA VAL A 38 -3.56 0.22 -9.34
C VAL A 38 -5.08 0.10 -9.49
N PHE A 39 -5.58 0.20 -10.72
CA PHE A 39 -7.01 0.07 -10.97
C PHE A 39 -7.54 -1.33 -10.63
N GLU A 40 -6.83 -2.38 -10.99
CA GLU A 40 -7.19 -3.75 -10.65
C GLU A 40 -7.25 -3.94 -9.13
N SER A 41 -6.25 -3.44 -8.41
CA SER A 41 -6.21 -3.52 -6.95
C SER A 41 -7.41 -2.82 -6.31
N TRP A 42 -7.74 -1.61 -6.80
CA TRP A 42 -8.91 -0.88 -6.31
C TRP A 42 -10.20 -1.64 -6.58
N LEU A 43 -10.42 -2.05 -7.82
CA LEU A 43 -11.69 -2.71 -8.23
C LEU A 43 -11.86 -4.09 -7.57
N SER A 44 -10.78 -4.76 -7.21
CA SER A 44 -10.81 -6.08 -6.57
C SER A 44 -10.89 -6.01 -5.04
N SER A 45 -10.73 -4.83 -4.44
CA SER A 45 -10.67 -4.69 -2.98
C SER A 45 -12.06 -4.50 -2.40
N GLU A 46 -12.36 -5.26 -1.33
CA GLU A 46 -13.60 -5.14 -0.56
C GLU A 46 -13.59 -3.91 0.34
N ILE A 47 -12.40 -3.53 0.80
CA ILE A 47 -12.20 -2.34 1.62
C ILE A 47 -11.15 -1.48 0.93
N CYS A 48 -11.46 -0.20 0.70
CA CYS A 48 -10.52 0.70 0.04
C CYS A 48 -10.72 2.14 0.50
N ARG A 49 -9.63 2.88 0.63
CA ARG A 49 -9.64 4.33 0.95
C ARG A 49 -8.60 5.05 0.11
N CYS A 50 -8.91 6.29 -0.20
CA CYS A 50 -7.99 7.22 -0.81
C CYS A 50 -7.48 8.18 0.27
N ILE A 51 -6.18 8.44 0.30
CA ILE A 51 -5.55 9.37 1.23
C ILE A 51 -5.37 10.69 0.50
N VAL A 52 -5.92 11.77 1.06
CA VAL A 52 -5.80 13.11 0.48
C VAL A 52 -5.18 14.07 1.49
N THR A 53 -4.48 15.09 0.97
CA THR A 53 -3.95 16.18 1.80
C THR A 53 -5.07 17.10 2.26
N SER A 54 -4.74 18.05 3.14
CA SER A 54 -5.70 19.08 3.57
C SER A 54 -6.26 19.89 2.40
N ASP A 55 -5.49 20.03 1.32
CA ASP A 55 -5.92 20.72 0.10
C ASP A 55 -6.75 19.84 -0.84
N GLY A 56 -6.93 18.57 -0.50
CA GLY A 56 -7.70 17.64 -1.31
C GLY A 56 -6.90 16.93 -2.40
N GLU A 57 -5.57 17.07 -2.43
CA GLU A 57 -4.72 16.35 -3.40
C GLU A 57 -4.67 14.87 -3.05
N PRO A 58 -5.01 13.96 -3.99
CA PRO A 58 -4.85 12.53 -3.77
C PRO A 58 -3.37 12.16 -3.72
N VAL A 59 -2.95 11.50 -2.64
CA VAL A 59 -1.54 11.12 -2.45
C VAL A 59 -1.34 9.64 -2.16
N GLY A 60 -2.39 8.91 -1.86
CA GLY A 60 -2.29 7.46 -1.62
C GLY A 60 -3.62 6.75 -1.80
N VAL A 61 -3.55 5.47 -2.09
CA VAL A 61 -4.69 4.57 -2.15
C VAL A 61 -4.31 3.27 -1.47
N THR A 62 -5.20 2.76 -0.65
CA THR A 62 -4.95 1.57 0.17
C THR A 62 -6.21 0.73 0.27
N GLY A 63 -6.03 -0.56 0.38
CA GLY A 63 -7.17 -1.45 0.47
C GLY A 63 -6.80 -2.86 0.89
N VAL A 64 -7.82 -3.70 0.93
CA VAL A 64 -7.70 -5.12 1.22
C VAL A 64 -8.46 -5.90 0.15
N CYS A 65 -7.75 -6.81 -0.48
CA CYS A 65 -8.31 -7.77 -1.43
C CYS A 65 -8.15 -9.19 -0.83
N GLY A 66 -9.25 -9.78 -0.38
CA GLY A 66 -9.20 -11.05 0.35
C GLY A 66 -8.47 -10.87 1.68
N ASP A 67 -7.29 -11.48 1.81
CA ASP A 67 -6.41 -11.35 2.98
C ASP A 67 -5.17 -10.49 2.68
N ARG A 68 -5.11 -9.87 1.52
CA ARG A 68 -3.96 -9.04 1.11
C ARG A 68 -4.24 -7.57 1.33
N ILE A 69 -3.40 -6.95 2.14
CA ILE A 69 -3.43 -5.51 2.40
C ILE A 69 -2.38 -4.83 1.52
N TRP A 70 -2.72 -3.67 0.97
CA TRP A 70 -1.82 -2.94 0.06
C TRP A 70 -1.96 -1.44 0.23
N LEU A 71 -0.90 -0.72 -0.11
CA LEU A 71 -0.85 0.74 -0.15
C LEU A 71 0.05 1.17 -1.29
N LEU A 72 -0.42 2.10 -2.10
CA LEU A 72 0.36 2.73 -3.17
C LEU A 72 0.21 4.24 -3.04
N GLY A 73 1.29 4.97 -3.28
CA GLY A 73 1.29 6.42 -3.10
C GLY A 73 2.09 7.19 -4.13
N THR A 74 1.84 8.49 -4.14
CA THR A 74 2.64 9.47 -4.87
C THR A 74 3.76 10.00 -3.97
N ASP A 75 4.68 10.78 -4.54
CA ASP A 75 5.71 11.44 -3.73
C ASP A 75 5.10 12.36 -2.66
N GLY A 76 3.91 12.88 -2.91
CA GLY A 76 3.18 13.72 -1.96
C GLY A 76 2.83 13.03 -0.64
N LEU A 77 2.69 11.70 -0.65
CA LEU A 77 2.33 10.94 0.56
C LEU A 77 3.37 11.08 1.66
N THR A 78 4.63 11.14 1.30
CA THR A 78 5.77 11.20 2.23
C THR A 78 6.63 12.44 2.04
N ALA A 79 6.09 13.49 1.42
CA ALA A 79 6.84 14.69 1.04
C ALA A 79 7.38 15.49 2.23
N THR A 80 6.69 15.46 3.37
CA THR A 80 7.09 16.20 4.56
C THR A 80 7.17 15.28 5.76
N ARG A 81 7.94 15.72 6.78
CA ARG A 81 8.00 14.99 8.05
C ARG A 81 6.62 14.84 8.69
N ALA A 82 5.82 15.90 8.64
CA ALA A 82 4.47 15.88 9.20
C ALA A 82 3.60 14.80 8.54
N ARG A 83 3.65 14.69 7.21
CA ARG A 83 2.92 13.67 6.47
C ARG A 83 3.41 12.26 6.81
N ARG A 84 4.72 12.06 6.91
CA ARG A 84 5.30 10.77 7.30
C ARG A 84 4.83 10.34 8.70
N LEU A 85 4.80 11.26 9.66
CA LEU A 85 4.29 10.97 11.00
C LEU A 85 2.80 10.67 11.00
N GLN A 86 2.01 11.42 10.24
CA GLN A 86 0.58 11.16 10.10
C GLN A 86 0.34 9.78 9.48
N LEU A 87 1.11 9.43 8.46
CA LEU A 87 1.00 8.11 7.82
C LEU A 87 1.30 6.98 8.81
N CYS A 88 2.30 7.15 9.68
CA CYS A 88 2.61 6.17 10.70
C CYS A 88 1.45 5.96 11.68
N HIS A 89 0.91 7.04 12.24
CA HIS A 89 -0.17 6.94 13.21
C HIS A 89 -1.49 6.49 12.58
N GLN A 90 -1.88 7.13 11.49
CA GLN A 90 -3.11 6.79 10.78
C GLN A 90 -3.03 5.39 10.16
N GLY A 91 -1.85 4.97 9.74
CA GLY A 91 -1.61 3.65 9.19
C GLY A 91 -1.85 2.53 10.20
N ARG A 92 -1.45 2.73 11.46
CA ARG A 92 -1.75 1.77 12.54
C ARG A 92 -3.25 1.61 12.74
N ASP A 93 -3.96 2.72 12.83
CA ASP A 93 -5.42 2.69 13.00
C ASP A 93 -6.09 2.00 11.81
N TRP A 94 -5.61 2.26 10.62
CA TRP A 94 -6.12 1.63 9.40
C TRP A 94 -5.90 0.11 9.40
N VAL A 95 -4.70 -0.34 9.73
CA VAL A 95 -4.41 -1.78 9.77
C VAL A 95 -5.28 -2.49 10.81
N GLU A 96 -5.45 -1.89 11.99
CA GLU A 96 -6.31 -2.45 13.03
C GLU A 96 -7.77 -2.49 12.57
N HIS A 97 -8.24 -1.44 11.92
CA HIS A 97 -9.57 -1.41 11.34
C HIS A 97 -9.77 -2.55 10.33
N CYS A 98 -8.84 -2.72 9.41
CA CYS A 98 -8.90 -3.78 8.40
C CYS A 98 -8.89 -5.18 9.05
N LEU A 99 -8.01 -5.41 10.03
CA LEU A 99 -7.95 -6.69 10.74
C LEU A 99 -9.29 -7.03 11.40
N LYS A 100 -9.93 -6.05 12.03
CA LYS A 100 -11.23 -6.24 12.68
C LYS A 100 -12.34 -6.53 11.67
N GLN A 101 -12.32 -5.82 10.53
CA GLN A 101 -13.34 -6.00 9.48
C GLN A 101 -13.22 -7.35 8.79
N VAL A 102 -12.01 -7.79 8.50
CA VAL A 102 -11.77 -9.04 7.75
C VAL A 102 -11.79 -10.26 8.68
N GLY A 103 -11.28 -10.12 9.90
CA GLY A 103 -11.31 -11.19 10.90
C GLY A 103 -10.30 -12.31 10.70
N VAL A 104 -9.36 -12.14 9.76
CA VAL A 104 -8.26 -13.08 9.51
C VAL A 104 -6.95 -12.31 9.42
N PRO A 105 -5.78 -13.00 9.55
CA PRO A 105 -4.50 -12.32 9.38
C PRO A 105 -4.40 -11.66 8.00
N LEU A 106 -3.82 -10.48 7.95
CA LEU A 106 -3.58 -9.74 6.71
C LEU A 106 -2.10 -9.73 6.40
N GLY A 107 -1.76 -9.82 5.13
CA GLY A 107 -0.37 -9.78 4.70
C GLY A 107 -0.23 -9.46 3.23
N ASN A 108 0.98 -9.53 2.76
CA ASN A 108 1.34 -9.37 1.35
C ASN A 108 2.84 -9.63 1.20
N HIS A 109 3.40 -9.14 0.10
CA HIS A 109 4.83 -9.20 -0.19
C HIS A 109 5.37 -7.79 -0.42
N VAL A 110 6.57 -7.51 0.10
CA VAL A 110 7.27 -6.24 -0.09
C VAL A 110 8.62 -6.51 -0.76
N TYR A 111 8.94 -5.72 -1.79
CA TYR A 111 10.19 -5.86 -2.51
C TYR A 111 11.39 -5.64 -1.57
N SER A 112 12.37 -6.54 -1.63
CA SER A 112 13.50 -6.54 -0.71
C SER A 112 14.32 -5.26 -0.72
N LYS A 113 14.38 -4.57 -1.86
CA LYS A 113 15.12 -3.31 -1.99
C LYS A 113 14.32 -2.08 -1.55
N ASN A 114 13.03 -2.22 -1.28
CA ASN A 114 12.19 -1.14 -0.79
C ASN A 114 12.31 -1.03 0.74
N GLN A 115 13.48 -0.65 1.22
CA GLN A 115 13.82 -0.64 2.65
C GLN A 115 12.97 0.32 3.47
N GLU A 116 12.55 1.43 2.88
CA GLU A 116 11.67 2.39 3.54
C GLU A 116 10.33 1.75 3.90
N SER A 117 9.73 1.04 2.96
CA SER A 117 8.48 0.30 3.20
C SER A 117 8.67 -0.83 4.20
N VAL A 118 9.80 -1.55 4.15
CA VAL A 118 10.10 -2.61 5.13
C VAL A 118 10.12 -2.03 6.54
N ARG A 119 10.79 -0.91 6.76
CA ARG A 119 10.84 -0.25 8.08
C ARG A 119 9.47 0.21 8.55
N TRP A 120 8.68 0.79 7.64
CA TRP A 120 7.33 1.24 7.96
C TRP A 120 6.41 0.08 8.33
N LEU A 121 6.46 -1.02 7.58
CA LEU A 121 5.67 -2.22 7.88
C LEU A 121 6.04 -2.82 9.24
N LYS A 122 7.31 -2.81 9.61
CA LYS A 122 7.76 -3.23 10.96
C LYS A 122 7.15 -2.32 12.04
N TRP A 123 7.14 -1.04 11.81
CA TRP A 123 6.50 -0.07 12.71
C TRP A 123 5.02 -0.35 12.87
N LEU A 124 4.34 -0.75 11.80
CA LEU A 124 2.92 -1.09 11.82
C LEU A 124 2.62 -2.43 12.52
N GLY A 125 3.64 -3.16 12.94
CA GLY A 125 3.49 -4.41 13.68
C GLY A 125 3.45 -5.66 12.82
N PHE A 126 3.82 -5.59 11.55
CA PHE A 126 3.91 -6.76 10.69
C PHE A 126 5.13 -7.61 11.00
N GLU A 127 4.96 -8.92 10.92
CA GLU A 127 6.03 -9.90 10.97
C GLU A 127 6.48 -10.22 9.55
N PHE A 128 7.75 -10.67 9.40
CA PHE A 128 8.37 -10.95 8.10
C PHE A 128 8.88 -12.37 8.03
N GLY A 129 8.67 -13.00 6.87
CA GLY A 129 9.29 -14.27 6.55
C GLY A 129 10.63 -14.09 5.84
N THR A 130 11.18 -15.19 5.36
CA THR A 130 12.43 -15.18 4.60
C THR A 130 12.21 -14.69 3.17
N LEU A 131 13.25 -14.10 2.58
CA LEU A 131 13.23 -13.71 1.17
C LEU A 131 12.83 -14.88 0.28
N GLU A 132 11.94 -14.61 -0.67
CA GLU A 132 11.50 -15.61 -1.65
C GLU A 132 11.27 -14.95 -3.01
N PRO A 133 11.43 -15.72 -4.11
CA PRO A 133 11.03 -15.23 -5.43
C PRO A 133 9.53 -14.99 -5.48
N PHE A 134 9.13 -13.85 -6.05
CA PHE A 134 7.73 -13.46 -6.16
C PHE A 134 7.52 -12.65 -7.44
N GLY A 135 6.38 -12.89 -8.10
CA GLY A 135 6.04 -12.20 -9.34
C GLY A 135 6.69 -12.83 -10.57
N PRO A 136 6.34 -12.31 -11.78
CA PRO A 136 6.78 -12.91 -13.05
C PRO A 136 8.29 -12.95 -13.26
N SER A 137 9.02 -11.97 -12.74
CA SER A 137 10.48 -11.89 -12.87
C SER A 137 11.24 -12.64 -11.79
N ALA A 138 10.52 -13.25 -10.83
CA ALA A 138 11.10 -13.93 -9.67
C ALA A 138 12.03 -13.04 -8.83
N ALA A 139 11.75 -11.75 -8.76
CA ALA A 139 12.49 -10.84 -7.91
C ALA A 139 12.28 -11.21 -6.43
N LEU A 140 13.25 -10.87 -5.58
CA LEU A 140 13.21 -11.27 -4.17
C LEU A 140 12.35 -10.31 -3.35
N PHE A 141 11.33 -10.87 -2.73
CA PHE A 141 10.39 -10.16 -1.84
C PHE A 141 10.39 -10.81 -0.47
N TYR A 142 10.05 -10.00 0.56
CA TYR A 142 9.73 -10.52 1.88
C TYR A 142 8.22 -10.72 1.97
N PRO A 143 7.74 -11.91 2.36
CA PRO A 143 6.36 -12.04 2.81
C PRO A 143 6.22 -11.37 4.16
N PHE A 144 5.09 -10.70 4.40
CA PHE A 144 4.78 -10.10 5.69
C PHE A 144 3.33 -10.34 6.04
N TRP A 145 3.04 -10.37 7.35
CA TRP A 145 1.69 -10.62 7.86
C TRP A 145 1.52 -10.03 9.24
N ARG A 146 0.27 -9.78 9.61
CA ARG A 146 -0.11 -9.37 10.94
C ARG A 146 -1.42 -10.05 11.35
N THR A 147 -1.48 -10.51 12.60
CA THR A 147 -2.68 -11.06 13.22
C THR A 147 -3.26 -10.03 14.20
N ILE A 148 -4.50 -10.27 14.60
CA ILE A 148 -5.14 -9.45 15.63
C ILE A 148 -4.46 -9.71 16.97
#